data_630809b0e044054498e6c315949167a8
#
_entry.id   630809b0e044054498e6c315949167a8
#
_cell.length_a   1.000
_cell.length_b   1.000
_cell.length_c   1.000
_cell.angle_alpha   90.00
_cell.angle_beta   90.00
_cell.angle_gamma   90.00
#
_symmetry.space_group_name_H-M   'P 1'
#
loop_
_entity.id
_entity.type
_entity.pdbx_description
1 polymer ?
#
loop_
_entity_poly.entity_id
_entity_poly.type
_entity_poly.pdbx_seq_one_letter_code
_entity_poly.pdbx_strand_id
1 'polypeptide(L)'
;PDRFAETIRKTIALHPDMVRIHPTLVLRDTALAQAFHQGAYRPLTLPEATDLCKNALKALTAAGIPVIRLGLQTTREMEEPGAVVAGPFHPAFRSLVETALFRELAAALLSSVERGSGAVSSGIADADSLKADFIIFPADLSSFCGAGRGNLVFLKERFGIEEIRVKTDPALSRGNVILTHGNRQLKADGSGRITELRDL
;
A
#
# COMPACT_ATOMS: atom_id res chain seq x y z
N PRO A 1 9.69 14.42 -3.87
CA PRO A 1 9.11 13.25 -4.55
C PRO A 1 10.00 12.81 -5.70
N ASP A 2 10.36 13.69 -6.63
CA ASP A 2 11.08 13.36 -7.87
C ASP A 2 12.46 12.78 -7.64
N ARG A 3 13.23 13.34 -6.69
CA ARG A 3 14.56 12.80 -6.34
C ARG A 3 14.51 11.39 -5.76
N PHE A 4 13.48 11.07 -4.99
CA PHE A 4 13.32 9.72 -4.43
C PHE A 4 12.93 8.71 -5.52
N ALA A 5 11.99 9.08 -6.40
CA ALA A 5 11.62 8.26 -7.55
C ALA A 5 12.84 8.00 -8.46
N GLU A 6 13.67 9.01 -8.71
CA GLU A 6 14.92 8.89 -9.44
C GLU A 6 15.91 7.92 -8.75
N THR A 7 16.02 8.01 -7.42
CA THR A 7 16.85 7.09 -6.63
C THR A 7 16.38 5.65 -6.79
N ILE A 8 15.06 5.40 -6.67
CA ILE A 8 14.49 4.06 -6.86
C ILE A 8 14.78 3.53 -8.27
N ARG A 9 14.60 4.36 -9.31
CA ARG A 9 14.90 3.97 -10.69
C ARG A 9 16.36 3.59 -10.89
N LYS A 10 17.30 4.37 -10.32
CA LYS A 10 18.73 4.07 -10.36
C LYS A 10 19.07 2.79 -9.58
N THR A 11 18.43 2.59 -8.42
CA THR A 11 18.61 1.38 -7.62
C THR A 11 18.15 0.15 -8.40
N ILE A 12 17.00 0.21 -9.07
CA ILE A 12 16.50 -0.87 -9.93
C ILE A 12 17.50 -1.19 -11.05
N ALA A 13 18.08 -0.18 -11.68
CA ALA A 13 19.07 -0.38 -12.75
C ALA A 13 20.37 -1.07 -12.29
N LEU A 14 20.67 -1.06 -11.00
CA LEU A 14 21.81 -1.77 -10.41
C LEU A 14 21.53 -3.25 -10.11
N HIS A 15 20.29 -3.71 -10.27
CA HIS A 15 19.84 -5.09 -10.03
C HIS A 15 20.30 -5.68 -8.67
N PRO A 16 20.06 -5.00 -7.53
CA PRO A 16 20.45 -5.54 -6.24
C PRO A 16 19.61 -6.76 -5.87
N ASP A 17 20.18 -7.69 -5.11
CA ASP A 17 19.47 -8.88 -4.61
C ASP A 17 18.32 -8.52 -3.66
N MET A 18 18.44 -7.41 -2.92
CA MET A 18 17.43 -6.92 -1.97
C MET A 18 17.68 -5.46 -1.62
N VAL A 19 16.63 -4.80 -1.10
CA VAL A 19 16.74 -3.42 -0.62
C VAL A 19 16.13 -3.24 0.76
N ARG A 20 16.56 -2.18 1.44
CA ARG A 20 15.93 -1.64 2.65
C ARG A 20 15.58 -0.19 2.41
N ILE A 21 14.41 0.22 2.87
CA ILE A 21 13.95 1.61 2.76
C ILE A 21 13.76 2.17 4.16
N HIS A 22 14.50 3.22 4.48
CA HIS A 22 14.43 3.89 5.77
C HIS A 22 14.09 5.36 5.57
N PRO A 23 12.85 5.80 5.87
CA PRO A 23 12.53 7.22 5.91
C PRO A 23 13.40 7.94 6.94
N THR A 24 13.88 9.12 6.56
CA THR A 24 14.74 9.93 7.44
C THR A 24 13.98 10.48 8.62
N LEU A 25 14.52 10.27 9.83
CA LEU A 25 14.04 10.87 11.07
C LEU A 25 14.99 11.95 11.53
N VAL A 26 14.45 13.00 12.13
CA VAL A 26 15.22 14.03 12.82
C VAL A 26 15.38 13.60 14.28
N LEU A 27 16.56 13.19 14.66
CA LEU A 27 16.87 12.77 16.03
C LEU A 27 17.49 13.93 16.80
N ARG A 28 17.17 13.99 18.12
CA ARG A 28 17.74 14.96 19.05
C ARG A 28 19.28 14.92 19.01
N ASP A 29 19.90 16.04 19.25
CA ASP A 29 21.36 16.22 19.33
C ASP A 29 22.13 15.89 18.04
N THR A 30 21.45 15.98 16.89
CA THR A 30 22.06 15.79 15.56
C THR A 30 22.18 17.10 14.77
N ALA A 31 23.11 17.15 13.82
CA ALA A 31 23.19 18.27 12.88
C ALA A 31 21.88 18.45 12.07
N LEU A 32 21.15 17.36 11.81
CA LEU A 32 19.85 17.43 11.14
C LEU A 32 18.79 18.09 12.00
N ALA A 33 18.83 17.88 13.34
CA ALA A 33 17.93 18.59 14.26
C ALA A 33 18.22 20.08 14.28
N GLN A 34 19.49 20.49 14.24
CA GLN A 34 19.86 21.91 14.12
C GLN A 34 19.34 22.52 12.82
N ALA A 35 19.53 21.84 11.69
CA ALA A 35 19.01 22.30 10.40
C ALA A 35 17.47 22.38 10.39
N PHE A 36 16.78 21.45 11.04
CA PHE A 36 15.33 21.49 11.19
C PHE A 36 14.87 22.70 12.02
N HIS A 37 15.50 22.97 13.18
CA HIS A 37 15.16 24.10 14.03
C HIS A 37 15.48 25.47 13.35
N GLN A 38 16.47 25.50 12.47
CA GLN A 38 16.81 26.68 11.67
C GLN A 38 15.91 26.82 10.42
N GLY A 39 14.99 25.91 10.16
CA GLY A 39 14.15 25.92 8.96
C GLY A 39 14.87 25.53 7.67
N ALA A 40 16.14 25.07 7.75
CA ALA A 40 16.93 24.63 6.61
C ALA A 40 16.63 23.21 6.14
N TYR A 41 15.91 22.42 6.93
CA TYR A 41 15.47 21.06 6.60
C TYR A 41 13.99 20.87 6.96
N ARG A 42 13.22 20.33 6.00
CA ARG A 42 11.83 19.91 6.22
C ARG A 42 11.73 18.38 6.11
N PRO A 43 11.44 17.67 7.20
CA PRO A 43 11.22 16.22 7.14
C PRO A 43 9.89 15.91 6.45
N LEU A 44 9.79 14.69 5.92
CA LEU A 44 8.51 14.19 5.44
C LEU A 44 7.54 14.01 6.60
N THR A 45 6.28 14.25 6.34
CA THR A 45 5.19 13.80 7.22
C THR A 45 4.96 12.29 7.08
N LEU A 46 4.26 11.68 8.04
CA LEU A 46 3.94 10.26 7.98
C LEU A 46 3.12 9.88 6.72
N PRO A 47 2.08 10.63 6.31
CA PRO A 47 1.37 10.37 5.07
C PRO A 47 2.26 10.49 3.82
N GLU A 48 3.09 11.54 3.72
CA GLU A 48 4.02 11.73 2.59
C GLU A 48 4.99 10.56 2.46
N ALA A 49 5.59 10.13 3.57
CA ALA A 49 6.51 9.01 3.59
C ALA A 49 5.82 7.68 3.25
N THR A 50 4.60 7.47 3.75
CA THR A 50 3.79 6.29 3.44
C THR A 50 3.52 6.20 1.95
N ASP A 51 3.12 7.29 1.31
CA ASP A 51 2.81 7.32 -0.12
C ASP A 51 4.07 7.12 -0.99
N LEU A 52 5.17 7.79 -0.66
CA LEU A 52 6.45 7.60 -1.35
C LEU A 52 6.96 6.16 -1.23
N CYS A 53 6.90 5.57 -0.03
CA CYS A 53 7.35 4.20 0.19
C CYS A 53 6.42 3.17 -0.46
N LYS A 54 5.12 3.41 -0.53
CA LYS A 54 4.17 2.59 -1.28
C LYS A 54 4.53 2.54 -2.77
N ASN A 55 4.80 3.70 -3.38
CA ASN A 55 5.19 3.78 -4.79
C ASN A 55 6.56 3.10 -5.05
N ALA A 56 7.52 3.26 -4.14
CA ALA A 56 8.79 2.55 -4.20
C ALA A 56 8.62 1.03 -4.10
N LEU A 57 7.78 0.56 -3.17
CA LEU A 57 7.47 -0.85 -3.00
C LEU A 57 6.87 -1.45 -4.28
N LYS A 58 5.92 -0.76 -4.93
CA LYS A 58 5.36 -1.18 -6.22
C LYS A 58 6.42 -1.29 -7.31
N ALA A 59 7.27 -0.27 -7.47
CA ALA A 59 8.30 -0.25 -8.49
C ALA A 59 9.34 -1.36 -8.29
N LEU A 60 9.78 -1.60 -7.06
CA LEU A 60 10.73 -2.67 -6.72
C LEU A 60 10.11 -4.05 -6.90
N THR A 61 8.84 -4.23 -6.52
CA THR A 61 8.09 -5.48 -6.77
C THR A 61 7.97 -5.75 -8.27
N ALA A 62 7.67 -4.74 -9.09
CA ALA A 62 7.62 -4.87 -10.55
C ALA A 62 8.97 -5.29 -11.15
N ALA A 63 10.08 -4.89 -10.52
CA ALA A 63 11.44 -5.26 -10.92
C ALA A 63 11.92 -6.60 -10.31
N GLY A 64 11.08 -7.27 -9.51
CA GLY A 64 11.45 -8.53 -8.83
C GLY A 64 12.44 -8.35 -7.67
N ILE A 65 12.63 -7.13 -7.17
CA ILE A 65 13.58 -6.82 -6.10
C ILE A 65 12.88 -6.79 -4.75
N PRO A 66 13.19 -7.71 -3.82
CA PRO A 66 12.53 -7.79 -2.53
C PRO A 66 12.92 -6.62 -1.61
N VAL A 67 11.91 -6.00 -0.98
CA VAL A 67 12.10 -5.02 0.10
C VAL A 67 12.07 -5.75 1.43
N ILE A 68 13.25 -6.10 1.96
CA ILE A 68 13.37 -6.89 3.20
C ILE A 68 13.09 -6.08 4.46
N ARG A 69 13.24 -4.76 4.41
CA ARG A 69 12.89 -3.86 5.51
C ARG A 69 12.32 -2.56 4.97
N LEU A 70 11.26 -2.10 5.61
CA LEU A 70 10.63 -0.81 5.34
C LEU A 70 10.28 -0.14 6.67
N GLY A 71 10.86 1.06 6.90
CA GLY A 71 10.83 1.72 8.20
C GLY A 71 12.04 1.39 9.07
N LEU A 72 12.25 2.20 10.10
CA LEU A 72 13.33 2.01 11.08
C LEU A 72 12.90 1.03 12.15
N GLN A 73 13.86 0.24 12.64
CA GLN A 73 13.66 -0.53 13.86
C GLN A 73 13.76 0.45 15.04
N THR A 74 12.74 0.43 15.89
CA THR A 74 12.76 1.20 17.12
C THR A 74 13.88 0.70 18.02
N THR A 75 14.75 1.60 18.47
CA THR A 75 15.76 1.33 19.50
C THR A 75 15.27 1.94 20.81
N ARG A 76 15.85 1.51 21.95
CA ARG A 76 15.48 2.06 23.27
C ARG A 76 15.66 3.58 23.31
N GLU A 77 16.74 4.08 22.71
CA GLU A 77 17.04 5.51 22.64
C GLU A 77 15.96 6.28 21.85
N MET A 78 15.38 5.68 20.83
CA MET A 78 14.28 6.29 20.05
C MET A 78 12.93 6.29 20.78
N GLU A 79 12.78 5.44 21.81
CA GLU A 79 11.59 5.37 22.65
C GLU A 79 11.60 6.43 23.76
N GLU A 80 12.77 7.05 24.05
CA GLU A 80 12.87 8.13 25.01
C GLU A 80 12.02 9.35 24.57
N PRO A 81 11.31 10.00 25.49
CA PRO A 81 10.57 11.21 25.19
C PRO A 81 11.45 12.28 24.54
N GLY A 82 11.06 12.75 23.35
CA GLY A 82 11.80 13.78 22.61
C GLY A 82 13.04 13.31 21.87
N ALA A 83 13.35 12.02 21.83
CA ALA A 83 14.47 11.49 21.04
C ALA A 83 14.22 11.67 19.54
N VAL A 84 13.01 11.44 19.07
CA VAL A 84 12.57 11.76 17.71
C VAL A 84 11.94 13.15 17.72
N VAL A 85 12.63 14.12 17.13
CA VAL A 85 12.21 15.53 17.07
C VAL A 85 11.17 15.74 15.98
N ALA A 86 11.35 15.12 14.80
CA ALA A 86 10.46 15.24 13.67
C ALA A 86 10.68 14.10 12.66
N GLY A 87 9.73 13.94 11.74
CA GLY A 87 9.80 12.94 10.66
C GLY A 87 8.75 11.85 10.80
N PRO A 88 8.69 10.91 9.83
CA PRO A 88 7.62 9.92 9.72
C PRO A 88 7.86 8.70 10.64
N PHE A 89 7.99 8.93 11.93
CA PHE A 89 8.18 7.85 12.90
C PHE A 89 6.86 7.14 13.18
N HIS A 90 6.85 5.83 12.99
CA HIS A 90 5.77 4.95 13.40
C HIS A 90 6.28 3.53 13.61
N PRO A 91 6.01 2.87 14.76
CA PRO A 91 6.51 1.53 15.06
C PRO A 91 6.09 0.48 14.02
N ALA A 92 4.88 0.62 13.49
CA ALA A 92 4.32 -0.26 12.45
C ALA A 92 4.36 0.41 11.06
N PHE A 93 5.42 1.16 10.71
CA PHE A 93 5.49 1.91 9.45
C PHE A 93 5.27 1.03 8.23
N ARG A 94 5.86 -0.18 8.19
CA ARG A 94 5.65 -1.15 7.11
C ARG A 94 4.17 -1.48 6.94
N SER A 95 3.46 -1.74 8.04
CA SER A 95 2.04 -2.06 8.00
C SER A 95 1.19 -0.91 7.43
N LEU A 96 1.55 0.35 7.75
CA LEU A 96 0.88 1.52 7.16
C LEU A 96 1.05 1.57 5.63
N VAL A 97 2.28 1.33 5.15
CA VAL A 97 2.58 1.32 3.71
C VAL A 97 1.84 0.18 3.00
N GLU A 98 1.85 -1.04 3.58
CA GLU A 98 1.14 -2.19 3.03
C GLU A 98 -0.39 -1.96 3.05
N THR A 99 -0.93 -1.36 4.11
CA THR A 99 -2.36 -0.99 4.18
C THR A 99 -2.75 -0.01 3.08
N ALA A 100 -1.92 1.00 2.84
CA ALA A 100 -2.15 1.96 1.76
C ALA A 100 -2.04 1.30 0.37
N LEU A 101 -1.10 0.37 0.20
CA LEU A 101 -0.96 -0.41 -1.03
C LEU A 101 -2.20 -1.27 -1.30
N PHE A 102 -2.65 -2.05 -0.33
CA PHE A 102 -3.82 -2.91 -0.49
C PHE A 102 -5.09 -2.10 -0.77
N ARG A 103 -5.26 -0.94 -0.15
CA ARG A 103 -6.37 -0.03 -0.47
C ARG A 103 -6.34 0.40 -1.92
N GLU A 104 -5.15 0.75 -2.44
CA GLU A 104 -4.97 1.16 -3.84
C GLU A 104 -5.25 -0.01 -4.80
N LEU A 105 -4.73 -1.22 -4.52
CA LEU A 105 -4.95 -2.41 -5.35
C LEU A 105 -6.43 -2.79 -5.42
N ALA A 106 -7.11 -2.82 -4.27
CA ALA A 106 -8.54 -3.14 -4.21
C ALA A 106 -9.39 -2.09 -4.94
N ALA A 107 -9.08 -0.80 -4.77
CA ALA A 107 -9.76 0.27 -5.50
C ALA A 107 -9.52 0.19 -7.01
N ALA A 108 -8.31 -0.13 -7.45
CA ALA A 108 -7.99 -0.30 -8.86
C ALA A 108 -8.73 -1.49 -9.50
N LEU A 109 -8.86 -2.61 -8.77
CA LEU A 109 -9.65 -3.77 -9.21
C LEU A 109 -11.12 -3.41 -9.38
N LEU A 110 -11.75 -2.76 -8.40
CA LEU A 110 -13.14 -2.32 -8.48
C LEU A 110 -13.36 -1.34 -9.62
N SER A 111 -12.48 -0.33 -9.77
CA SER A 111 -12.55 0.61 -10.90
C SER A 111 -12.39 -0.08 -12.26
N SER A 112 -11.68 -1.21 -12.33
CA SER A 112 -11.53 -1.97 -13.59
C SER A 112 -12.80 -2.76 -13.94
N VAL A 113 -13.56 -3.19 -12.94
CA VAL A 113 -14.88 -3.80 -13.15
C VAL A 113 -15.88 -2.77 -13.66
N GLU A 114 -15.97 -1.59 -13.03
CA GLU A 114 -16.87 -0.50 -13.45
C GLU A 114 -16.63 -0.10 -14.92
N ARG A 115 -15.38 0.04 -15.34
CA ARG A 115 -15.02 0.39 -16.73
C ARG A 115 -15.35 -0.70 -17.75
N GLY A 116 -15.32 -1.97 -17.31
CA GLY A 116 -15.63 -3.11 -18.17
C GLY A 116 -17.13 -3.37 -18.33
N SER A 117 -17.93 -2.84 -17.44
CA SER A 117 -19.40 -2.84 -17.53
C SER A 117 -19.82 -1.63 -18.35
N GLY A 118 -19.50 -1.63 -19.66
CA GLY A 118 -19.83 -0.52 -20.57
C GLY A 118 -21.26 -0.04 -20.30
N ALA A 119 -21.45 1.28 -20.20
CA ALA A 119 -22.64 2.00 -19.80
C ALA A 119 -23.94 1.30 -20.22
N VAL A 120 -24.49 0.47 -19.37
CA VAL A 120 -25.90 0.08 -19.45
C VAL A 120 -26.65 1.06 -18.58
N SER A 121 -27.05 2.16 -19.23
CA SER A 121 -28.12 3.01 -18.72
C SER A 121 -29.36 2.14 -18.53
N SER A 122 -29.77 1.99 -17.33
CA SER A 122 -31.15 2.02 -16.83
C SER A 122 -31.33 1.19 -15.57
N GLY A 123 -31.28 1.84 -14.44
CA GLY A 123 -32.31 1.77 -13.42
C GLY A 123 -32.66 0.42 -12.77
N ILE A 124 -31.72 -0.47 -12.45
CA ILE A 124 -31.80 -1.39 -11.29
C ILE A 124 -30.35 -1.86 -11.12
N ALA A 125 -29.69 -1.45 -10.03
CA ALA A 125 -28.40 -2.02 -9.67
C ALA A 125 -28.62 -3.52 -9.43
N ASP A 126 -27.97 -4.38 -10.24
CA ASP A 126 -28.02 -5.81 -10.03
C ASP A 126 -27.55 -6.11 -8.60
N ALA A 127 -28.27 -6.96 -7.86
CA ALA A 127 -27.94 -7.29 -6.47
C ALA A 127 -26.50 -7.83 -6.32
N ASP A 128 -25.90 -8.35 -7.39
CA ASP A 128 -24.50 -8.76 -7.46
C ASP A 128 -23.51 -7.59 -7.62
N SER A 129 -23.96 -6.44 -8.14
CA SER A 129 -23.11 -5.24 -8.25
C SER A 129 -22.82 -4.59 -6.89
N LEU A 130 -23.63 -4.90 -5.87
CA LEU A 130 -23.49 -4.39 -4.50
C LEU A 130 -22.57 -5.27 -3.61
N LYS A 131 -22.01 -6.37 -4.16
CA LYS A 131 -21.16 -7.31 -3.42
C LYS A 131 -19.81 -7.44 -4.07
N ALA A 132 -18.76 -7.59 -3.23
CA ALA A 132 -17.40 -7.84 -3.69
C ALA A 132 -16.73 -8.90 -2.80
N ASP A 133 -16.23 -9.96 -3.42
CA ASP A 133 -15.49 -11.02 -2.75
C ASP A 133 -14.00 -10.88 -3.07
N PHE A 134 -13.19 -10.63 -2.04
CA PHE A 134 -11.73 -10.58 -2.16
C PHE A 134 -11.08 -11.85 -1.63
N ILE A 135 -10.03 -12.31 -2.31
CA ILE A 135 -9.16 -13.40 -1.87
C ILE A 135 -7.75 -12.86 -1.75
N ILE A 136 -7.12 -13.10 -0.61
CA ILE A 136 -5.78 -12.61 -0.28
C ILE A 136 -4.96 -13.70 0.42
N PHE A 137 -3.63 -13.52 0.48
CA PHE A 137 -2.79 -14.39 1.29
C PHE A 137 -3.09 -14.19 2.79
N PRO A 138 -3.10 -15.27 3.64
CA PRO A 138 -3.52 -15.16 5.05
C PRO A 138 -2.79 -14.10 5.87
N ALA A 139 -1.46 -13.98 5.71
CA ALA A 139 -0.68 -13.00 6.47
C ALA A 139 -0.92 -11.54 6.03
N ASP A 140 -1.59 -11.30 4.92
CA ASP A 140 -1.89 -9.96 4.40
C ASP A 140 -3.28 -9.44 4.87
N LEU A 141 -4.07 -10.28 5.58
CA LEU A 141 -5.43 -9.95 5.99
C LEU A 141 -5.52 -8.65 6.79
N SER A 142 -4.62 -8.47 7.76
CA SER A 142 -4.60 -7.26 8.60
C SER A 142 -4.33 -6.00 7.78
N SER A 143 -3.32 -6.05 6.91
CA SER A 143 -2.94 -4.93 6.04
C SER A 143 -4.01 -4.64 4.98
N PHE A 144 -4.67 -5.68 4.45
CA PHE A 144 -5.77 -5.53 3.51
C PHE A 144 -6.98 -4.84 4.15
N CYS A 145 -7.42 -5.29 5.32
CA CYS A 145 -8.54 -4.69 6.03
C CYS A 145 -8.21 -3.28 6.55
N GLY A 146 -6.96 -3.05 6.95
CA GLY A 146 -6.52 -1.83 7.59
C GLY A 146 -6.97 -1.71 9.05
N ALA A 147 -6.41 -0.76 9.78
CA ALA A 147 -6.79 -0.48 11.17
C ALA A 147 -8.29 -0.20 11.27
N GLY A 148 -8.97 -0.84 12.22
CA GLY A 148 -10.42 -0.69 12.40
C GLY A 148 -11.23 -1.03 11.14
N ARG A 149 -10.71 -1.86 10.24
CA ARG A 149 -11.31 -2.17 8.94
C ARG A 149 -11.45 -0.96 8.00
N GLY A 150 -10.63 0.07 8.19
CA GLY A 150 -10.75 1.35 7.48
C GLY A 150 -10.68 1.23 5.96
N ASN A 151 -9.92 0.26 5.41
CA ASN A 151 -9.90 0.03 3.97
C ASN A 151 -11.26 -0.48 3.45
N LEU A 152 -11.93 -1.37 4.21
CA LEU A 152 -13.24 -1.89 3.80
C LEU A 152 -14.31 -0.81 3.85
N VAL A 153 -14.28 0.06 4.87
CA VAL A 153 -15.17 1.23 4.96
C VAL A 153 -14.95 2.14 3.76
N PHE A 154 -13.69 2.51 3.48
CA PHE A 154 -13.34 3.34 2.32
C PHE A 154 -13.84 2.75 1.00
N LEU A 155 -13.66 1.43 0.78
CA LEU A 155 -14.09 0.78 -0.46
C LEU A 155 -15.63 0.76 -0.59
N LYS A 156 -16.33 0.49 0.50
CA LYS A 156 -17.80 0.54 0.53
C LYS A 156 -18.33 1.93 0.14
N GLU A 157 -17.83 2.96 0.80
CA GLU A 157 -18.24 4.34 0.56
C GLU A 157 -17.88 4.81 -0.86
N ARG A 158 -16.67 4.48 -1.33
CA ARG A 158 -16.15 4.96 -2.62
C ARG A 158 -16.84 4.31 -3.82
N PHE A 159 -17.26 3.04 -3.70
CA PHE A 159 -17.80 2.24 -4.79
C PHE A 159 -19.26 1.84 -4.59
N GLY A 160 -19.94 2.31 -3.55
CA GLY A 160 -21.33 1.99 -3.26
C GLY A 160 -21.57 0.51 -2.94
N ILE A 161 -20.58 -0.20 -2.41
CA ILE A 161 -20.67 -1.63 -2.13
C ILE A 161 -21.29 -1.85 -0.75
N GLU A 162 -22.35 -2.64 -0.68
CA GLU A 162 -23.02 -2.96 0.59
C GLU A 162 -22.30 -4.07 1.35
N GLU A 163 -21.81 -5.09 0.65
CA GLU A 163 -21.15 -6.25 1.27
C GLU A 163 -19.77 -6.50 0.67
N ILE A 164 -18.74 -6.49 1.52
CA ILE A 164 -17.40 -6.95 1.17
C ILE A 164 -17.05 -8.18 2.00
N ARG A 165 -16.79 -9.29 1.34
CA ARG A 165 -16.26 -10.51 1.94
C ARG A 165 -14.77 -10.62 1.64
N VAL A 166 -14.00 -11.03 2.65
CA VAL A 166 -12.57 -11.27 2.49
C VAL A 166 -12.28 -12.69 2.90
N LYS A 167 -11.79 -13.48 1.95
CA LYS A 167 -11.34 -14.86 2.15
C LYS A 167 -9.83 -14.93 2.06
N THR A 168 -9.24 -15.94 2.65
CA THR A 168 -7.80 -16.16 2.56
C THR A 168 -7.49 -17.45 1.80
N ASP A 169 -6.43 -17.41 0.97
CA ASP A 169 -5.91 -18.57 0.26
C ASP A 169 -4.38 -18.62 0.44
N PRO A 170 -3.84 -19.67 1.10
CA PRO A 170 -2.40 -19.84 1.27
C PRO A 170 -1.65 -20.17 -0.04
N ALA A 171 -2.35 -20.54 -1.11
CA ALA A 171 -1.76 -20.74 -2.42
C ALA A 171 -1.50 -19.43 -3.17
N LEU A 172 -2.16 -18.34 -2.76
CA LEU A 172 -1.92 -17.02 -3.33
C LEU A 172 -0.60 -16.46 -2.81
N SER A 173 0.21 -15.87 -3.67
CA SER A 173 1.45 -15.19 -3.25
C SER A 173 1.14 -13.91 -2.47
N ARG A 174 1.97 -13.57 -1.49
CA ARG A 174 1.87 -12.32 -0.72
C ARG A 174 1.82 -11.10 -1.63
N GLY A 175 1.07 -10.09 -1.19
CA GLY A 175 0.90 -8.84 -1.94
C GLY A 175 -0.08 -8.92 -3.11
N ASN A 176 -0.62 -10.10 -3.43
CA ASN A 176 -1.61 -10.28 -4.48
C ASN A 176 -3.03 -10.20 -3.93
N VAL A 177 -3.94 -9.70 -4.75
CA VAL A 177 -5.36 -9.59 -4.43
C VAL A 177 -6.16 -10.12 -5.60
N ILE A 178 -7.10 -11.01 -5.35
CA ILE A 178 -8.11 -11.43 -6.34
C ILE A 178 -9.44 -10.81 -5.93
N LEU A 179 -10.15 -10.25 -6.89
CA LEU A 179 -11.53 -9.75 -6.76
C LEU A 179 -12.43 -10.61 -7.61
N THR A 180 -13.50 -11.14 -7.02
CA THR A 180 -14.67 -11.66 -7.74
C THR A 180 -15.82 -10.69 -7.57
N HIS A 181 -16.39 -10.22 -8.68
CA HIS A 181 -17.50 -9.28 -8.70
C HIS A 181 -18.40 -9.58 -9.91
N GLY A 182 -19.64 -10.00 -9.66
CA GLY A 182 -20.47 -10.62 -10.68
C GLY A 182 -19.78 -11.83 -11.31
N ASN A 183 -19.78 -11.91 -12.63
CA ASN A 183 -19.14 -12.98 -13.41
C ASN A 183 -17.67 -12.71 -13.74
N ARG A 184 -17.05 -11.68 -13.19
CA ARG A 184 -15.67 -11.32 -13.47
C ARG A 184 -14.76 -11.64 -12.30
N GLN A 185 -13.60 -12.19 -12.63
CA GLN A 185 -12.54 -12.41 -11.66
C GLN A 185 -11.27 -11.71 -12.14
N LEU A 186 -10.75 -10.80 -11.33
CA LEU A 186 -9.57 -9.99 -11.60
C LEU A 186 -8.52 -10.22 -10.52
N LYS A 187 -7.25 -10.22 -10.92
CA LYS A 187 -6.11 -10.29 -10.01
C LYS A 187 -5.25 -9.04 -10.14
N ALA A 188 -4.92 -8.41 -9.02
CA ALA A 188 -3.85 -7.43 -8.93
C ALA A 188 -2.65 -8.04 -8.20
N ASP A 189 -1.44 -7.83 -8.73
CA ASP A 189 -0.20 -8.15 -8.02
C ASP A 189 0.31 -6.95 -7.22
N GLY A 190 1.33 -7.16 -6.39
CA GLY A 190 1.92 -6.12 -5.54
C GLY A 190 2.57 -4.96 -6.31
N SER A 191 2.75 -5.07 -7.63
CA SER A 191 3.19 -3.97 -8.50
C SER A 191 2.03 -3.09 -8.97
N GLY A 192 0.79 -3.56 -8.81
CA GLY A 192 -0.41 -2.92 -9.32
C GLY A 192 -0.81 -3.35 -10.72
N ARG A 193 -0.17 -4.38 -11.30
CA ARG A 193 -0.60 -4.98 -12.56
C ARG A 193 -1.90 -5.75 -12.35
N ILE A 194 -2.89 -5.46 -13.18
CA ILE A 194 -4.18 -6.15 -13.17
C ILE A 194 -4.26 -7.11 -14.34
N THR A 195 -4.71 -8.32 -14.06
CA THR A 195 -4.99 -9.38 -15.04
C THR A 195 -6.39 -9.93 -14.81
N GLU A 196 -7.13 -10.17 -15.88
CA GLU A 196 -8.39 -10.88 -15.82
C GLU A 196 -8.10 -12.39 -15.80
N LEU A 197 -8.64 -13.07 -14.79
CA LEU A 197 -8.55 -14.51 -14.69
C LEU A 197 -9.69 -15.06 -15.55
N ARG A 198 -9.36 -15.87 -16.57
CA ARG A 198 -10.38 -16.57 -17.36
C ARG A 198 -10.94 -17.69 -16.47
N ASP A 199 -12.27 -17.87 -16.51
CA ASP A 199 -12.89 -19.05 -15.91
C ASP A 199 -12.24 -20.31 -16.49
N LEU A 200 -11.81 -21.23 -15.59
CA LEU A 200 -11.32 -22.56 -15.93
C LEU A 200 -12.50 -23.48 -16.17
#